data_b0c6191c8bac48e984322e3349123a5b
#
_entry.id   b0c6191c8bac48e984322e3349123a5b
#
_cell.length_a   1.000
_cell.length_b   1.000
_cell.length_c   1.000
_cell.angle_alpha   90.00
_cell.angle_beta   90.00
_cell.angle_gamma   90.00
#
_symmetry.space_group_name_H-M   'P 1'
#
loop_
_entity.id
_entity.type
_entity.pdbx_description
1 polymer ?
#
loop_
_entity_poly.entity_id
_entity_poly.type
_entity_poly.pdbx_seq_one_letter_code
_entity_poly.pdbx_strand_id
1 'polypeptide(L)'
;MEPYTKPAIVVGPATMDRYLSAILALCRRAPIVRSVDVAAYIGCSKACVSVAVKQMIRDALIVRDGRGPLVLSEAGKHRAAPYLERFEYFYSLLTDAGVDIGSAKDEADAIAAVLSAHSFEILKRKQEKRHDRPDSPRESVEK
;
A
#
# COMPACT_ATOMS: atom_id res chain seq x y z
N MET A 1 -30.09 -0.04 10.14
CA MET A 1 -28.65 -0.02 9.88
C MET A 1 -28.43 -0.46 8.45
N GLU A 2 -28.07 0.48 7.59
CA GLU A 2 -27.82 0.17 6.19
C GLU A 2 -26.52 -0.63 6.06
N PRO A 3 -26.48 -1.70 5.26
CA PRO A 3 -25.22 -2.39 5.03
C PRO A 3 -24.25 -1.44 4.33
N TYR A 4 -23.03 -1.40 4.84
CA TYR A 4 -21.95 -0.64 4.22
C TYR A 4 -21.80 -1.08 2.75
N THR A 5 -22.14 -0.18 1.84
CA THR A 5 -21.92 -0.41 0.42
C THR A 5 -20.52 0.12 0.07
N LYS A 6 -19.61 -0.77 -0.30
CA LYS A 6 -18.29 -0.38 -0.78
C LYS A 6 -18.44 0.57 -1.96
N PRO A 7 -17.94 1.80 -1.88
CA PRO A 7 -18.07 2.74 -2.99
C PRO A 7 -17.39 2.20 -4.25
N ALA A 8 -17.97 2.45 -5.40
CA ALA A 8 -17.37 2.11 -6.69
C ALA A 8 -15.98 2.75 -6.78
N ILE A 9 -14.96 1.94 -7.08
CA ILE A 9 -13.60 2.43 -7.23
C ILE A 9 -13.53 3.25 -8.53
N VAL A 10 -13.42 4.56 -8.38
CA VAL A 10 -13.07 5.44 -9.50
C VAL A 10 -11.56 5.31 -9.72
N VAL A 11 -11.17 4.83 -10.91
CA VAL A 11 -9.77 4.68 -11.28
C VAL A 11 -9.14 6.06 -11.44
N GLY A 12 -8.47 6.53 -10.39
CA GLY A 12 -7.74 7.81 -10.37
C GLY A 12 -6.24 7.60 -10.19
N PRO A 13 -5.45 8.67 -10.06
CA PRO A 13 -4.01 8.59 -9.80
C PRO A 13 -3.63 7.70 -8.62
N ALA A 14 -4.44 7.68 -7.57
CA ALA A 14 -4.25 6.82 -6.42
C ALA A 14 -4.32 5.33 -6.76
N THR A 15 -5.07 4.94 -7.79
CA THR A 15 -5.14 3.56 -8.25
C THR A 15 -3.83 3.14 -8.93
N MET A 16 -3.21 4.04 -9.69
CA MET A 16 -1.91 3.79 -10.31
C MET A 16 -0.84 3.56 -9.24
N ASP A 17 -0.81 4.39 -8.22
CA ASP A 17 0.11 4.25 -7.09
C ASP A 17 -0.11 2.93 -6.34
N ARG A 18 -1.36 2.49 -6.21
CA ARG A 18 -1.71 1.20 -5.62
C ARG A 18 -1.13 0.03 -6.42
N TYR A 19 -1.25 0.05 -7.75
CA TYR A 19 -0.65 -0.98 -8.60
C TYR A 19 0.88 -1.00 -8.50
N LEU A 20 1.51 0.16 -8.58
CA LEU A 20 2.96 0.28 -8.44
C LEU A 20 3.46 -0.20 -7.08
N SER A 21 2.76 0.16 -6.02
CA SER A 21 3.01 -0.29 -4.64
C SER A 21 2.90 -1.81 -4.51
N ALA A 22 1.87 -2.41 -5.10
CA ALA A 22 1.68 -3.86 -5.12
C ALA A 22 2.83 -4.57 -5.83
N ILE A 23 3.24 -4.06 -6.98
CA ILE A 23 4.38 -4.62 -7.73
C ILE A 23 5.66 -4.51 -6.92
N LEU A 24 5.92 -3.37 -6.28
CA LEU A 24 7.09 -3.19 -5.43
C LEU A 24 7.09 -4.17 -4.25
N ALA A 25 5.97 -4.34 -3.58
CA ALA A 25 5.82 -5.28 -2.47
C ALA A 25 6.09 -6.72 -2.91
N LEU A 26 5.55 -7.13 -4.06
CA LEU A 26 5.75 -8.46 -4.63
C LEU A 26 7.20 -8.67 -5.06
N CYS A 27 7.84 -7.68 -5.68
CA CYS A 27 9.25 -7.75 -6.09
C CYS A 27 10.20 -7.94 -4.91
N ARG A 28 9.83 -7.47 -3.72
CA ARG A 28 10.62 -7.69 -2.49
C ARG A 28 10.52 -9.13 -1.97
N ARG A 29 9.48 -9.86 -2.37
CA ARG A 29 9.19 -11.23 -1.88
C ARG A 29 9.50 -12.32 -2.89
N ALA A 30 9.51 -12.01 -4.18
CA ALA A 30 9.69 -12.96 -5.26
C ALA A 30 10.60 -12.39 -6.34
N PRO A 31 11.46 -13.25 -6.97
CA PRO A 31 12.37 -12.78 -8.01
C PRO A 31 11.66 -12.42 -9.32
N ILE A 32 10.48 -12.99 -9.56
CA ILE A 32 9.69 -12.77 -10.77
C ILE A 32 8.26 -12.41 -10.38
N VAL A 33 7.76 -11.30 -10.91
CA VAL A 33 6.39 -10.83 -10.71
C VAL A 33 5.69 -10.72 -12.04
N ARG A 34 4.53 -11.34 -12.15
CA ARG A 34 3.69 -11.33 -13.35
C ARG A 34 2.36 -10.63 -13.06
N SER A 35 1.64 -10.27 -14.12
CA SER A 35 0.32 -9.64 -13.98
C SER A 35 -0.66 -10.48 -13.16
N VAL A 36 -0.60 -11.81 -13.24
CA VAL A 36 -1.45 -12.70 -12.44
C VAL A 36 -1.17 -12.59 -10.95
N ASP A 37 0.07 -12.38 -10.57
CA ASP A 37 0.45 -12.19 -9.15
C ASP A 37 -0.09 -10.88 -8.61
N VAL A 38 -0.05 -9.82 -9.41
CA VAL A 38 -0.61 -8.52 -9.06
C VAL A 38 -2.13 -8.60 -8.92
N ALA A 39 -2.81 -9.26 -9.84
CA ALA A 39 -4.25 -9.47 -9.79
C ALA A 39 -4.67 -10.20 -8.50
N ALA A 40 -3.97 -11.26 -8.15
CA ALA A 40 -4.21 -12.02 -6.92
C ALA A 40 -3.93 -11.18 -5.66
N TYR A 41 -2.85 -10.43 -5.65
CA TYR A 41 -2.47 -9.58 -4.51
C TYR A 41 -3.47 -8.46 -4.24
N ILE A 42 -3.92 -7.77 -5.29
CA ILE A 42 -4.87 -6.67 -5.18
C ILE A 42 -6.31 -7.18 -5.03
N GLY A 43 -6.61 -8.36 -5.53
CA GLY A 43 -7.97 -8.91 -5.56
C GLY A 43 -8.81 -8.33 -6.70
N CYS A 44 -8.22 -8.15 -7.88
CA CYS A 44 -8.90 -7.64 -9.06
C CYS A 44 -8.76 -8.58 -10.25
N SER A 45 -9.45 -8.28 -11.36
CA SER A 45 -9.40 -9.08 -12.57
C SER A 45 -8.08 -8.89 -13.33
N LYS A 46 -7.69 -9.89 -14.11
CA LYS A 46 -6.55 -9.79 -15.03
C LYS A 46 -6.73 -8.65 -16.04
N ALA A 47 -7.96 -8.39 -16.48
CA ALA A 47 -8.27 -7.30 -17.40
C ALA A 47 -7.93 -5.93 -16.79
N CYS A 48 -8.28 -5.70 -15.52
CA CYS A 48 -7.93 -4.46 -14.81
C CYS A 48 -6.41 -4.27 -14.69
N VAL A 49 -5.69 -5.32 -14.34
CA VAL A 49 -4.22 -5.30 -14.28
C VAL A 49 -3.62 -5.00 -15.64
N SER A 50 -4.13 -5.64 -16.69
CA SER A 50 -3.64 -5.46 -18.07
C SER A 50 -3.76 -3.99 -18.53
N VAL A 51 -4.88 -3.34 -18.25
CA VAL A 51 -5.08 -1.92 -18.54
C VAL A 51 -4.08 -1.05 -17.78
N ALA A 52 -3.92 -1.30 -16.49
CA ALA A 52 -2.98 -0.57 -15.65
C ALA A 52 -1.52 -0.76 -16.11
N VAL A 53 -1.13 -1.98 -16.45
CA VAL A 53 0.22 -2.30 -16.94
C VAL A 53 0.53 -1.55 -18.22
N LYS A 54 -0.40 -1.52 -19.17
CA LYS A 54 -0.23 -0.75 -20.41
C LYS A 54 0.01 0.74 -20.15
N GLN A 55 -0.76 1.30 -19.21
CA GLN A 55 -0.58 2.70 -18.81
C GLN A 55 0.77 2.94 -18.13
N MET A 56 1.18 2.06 -17.25
CA MET A 56 2.47 2.15 -16.55
C MET A 56 3.66 2.02 -17.51
N ILE A 57 3.54 1.20 -18.54
CA ILE A 57 4.56 1.10 -19.61
C ILE A 57 4.63 2.42 -20.40
N ARG A 58 3.51 2.99 -20.79
CA ARG A 58 3.45 4.28 -21.49
C ARG A 58 4.08 5.41 -20.66
N ASP A 59 3.87 5.39 -19.37
CA ASP A 59 4.39 6.40 -18.44
C ASP A 59 5.85 6.10 -18.00
N ALA A 60 6.48 5.09 -18.57
CA ALA A 60 7.85 4.65 -18.25
C ALA A 60 8.07 4.28 -16.78
N LEU A 61 7.03 3.77 -16.11
CA LEU A 61 7.08 3.31 -14.72
C LEU A 61 7.40 1.82 -14.61
N ILE A 62 7.10 1.06 -15.65
CA ILE A 62 7.40 -0.36 -15.78
C ILE A 62 8.18 -0.61 -17.07
N VAL A 63 9.15 -1.49 -16.98
CA VAL A 63 9.84 -2.08 -18.11
C VAL A 63 9.38 -3.51 -18.26
N ARG A 64 8.92 -3.90 -19.45
CA ARG A 64 8.47 -5.24 -19.74
C ARG A 64 8.87 -5.64 -21.14
N ASP A 65 9.55 -6.76 -21.23
CA ASP A 65 9.90 -7.36 -22.53
C ASP A 65 8.79 -8.34 -22.97
N GLY A 66 7.95 -7.90 -23.92
CA GLY A 66 6.83 -8.67 -24.41
C GLY A 66 5.82 -9.04 -23.31
N ARG A 67 5.61 -10.34 -23.08
CA ARG A 67 4.77 -10.88 -21.98
C ARG A 67 5.60 -11.34 -20.78
N GLY A 68 6.82 -10.87 -20.68
CA GLY A 68 7.74 -11.19 -19.62
C GLY A 68 7.33 -10.65 -18.24
N PRO A 69 8.19 -10.84 -17.25
CA PRO A 69 7.94 -10.33 -15.91
C PRO A 69 7.85 -8.81 -15.86
N LEU A 70 7.12 -8.30 -14.87
CA LEU A 70 7.00 -6.88 -14.61
C LEU A 70 8.22 -6.40 -13.82
N VAL A 71 8.90 -5.39 -14.33
CA VAL A 71 10.05 -4.76 -13.66
C VAL A 71 9.78 -3.27 -13.52
N LEU A 72 9.86 -2.77 -12.29
CA LEU A 72 9.74 -1.33 -12.05
C LEU A 72 10.98 -0.60 -12.55
N SER A 73 10.76 0.49 -13.28
CA SER A 73 11.82 1.46 -13.56
C SER A 73 12.21 2.20 -12.27
N GLU A 74 13.30 2.95 -12.29
CA GLU A 74 13.67 3.81 -11.14
C GLU A 74 12.55 4.82 -10.83
N ALA A 75 11.93 5.40 -11.84
CA ALA A 75 10.78 6.27 -11.68
C ALA A 75 9.58 5.53 -11.04
N GLY A 76 9.33 4.29 -11.46
CA GLY A 76 8.29 3.44 -10.89
C GLY A 76 8.53 3.13 -9.42
N LYS A 77 9.73 2.76 -9.05
CA LYS A 77 10.12 2.53 -7.65
C LYS A 77 9.95 3.78 -6.79
N HIS A 78 10.41 4.91 -7.30
CA HIS A 78 10.33 6.18 -6.61
C HIS A 78 8.90 6.62 -6.34
N ARG A 79 8.01 6.35 -7.28
CA ARG A 79 6.58 6.64 -7.14
C ARG A 79 5.86 5.63 -6.25
N ALA A 80 6.25 4.36 -6.28
CA ALA A 80 5.65 3.28 -5.50
C ALA A 80 5.98 3.36 -4.00
N ALA A 81 7.20 3.75 -3.66
CA ALA A 81 7.73 3.66 -2.30
C ALA A 81 6.92 4.46 -1.26
N PRO A 82 6.51 5.72 -1.49
CA PRO A 82 5.74 6.47 -0.51
C PRO A 82 4.37 5.85 -0.21
N TYR A 83 3.69 5.34 -1.22
CA TYR A 83 2.40 4.66 -1.04
C TYR A 83 2.58 3.38 -0.22
N LEU A 84 3.57 2.57 -0.57
CA LEU A 84 3.85 1.32 0.14
C LEU A 84 4.23 1.58 1.60
N GLU A 85 5.02 2.60 1.88
CA GLU A 85 5.38 2.98 3.24
C GLU A 85 4.13 3.33 4.07
N ARG A 86 3.22 4.15 3.52
CA ARG A 86 1.95 4.48 4.19
C ARG A 86 1.09 3.24 4.41
N PHE A 87 0.97 2.41 3.40
CA PHE A 87 0.21 1.17 3.48
C PHE A 87 0.74 0.26 4.59
N GLU A 88 2.02 -0.02 4.59
CA GLU A 88 2.66 -0.91 5.57
C GLU A 88 2.53 -0.37 7.01
N TYR A 89 2.67 0.94 7.16
CA TYR A 89 2.52 1.60 8.46
C TYR A 89 1.12 1.37 9.04
N PHE A 90 0.08 1.67 8.30
CA PHE A 90 -1.29 1.52 8.78
C PHE A 90 -1.73 0.05 8.85
N TYR A 91 -1.27 -0.77 7.93
CA TYR A 91 -1.52 -2.21 7.97
C TYR A 91 -0.97 -2.82 9.27
N SER A 92 0.26 -2.51 9.63
CA SER A 92 0.86 -2.98 10.88
C SER A 92 0.13 -2.43 12.10
N LEU A 93 -0.21 -1.15 12.10
CA LEU A 93 -0.93 -0.51 13.20
C LEU A 93 -2.29 -1.19 13.45
N LEU A 94 -3.03 -1.47 12.39
CA LEU A 94 -4.36 -2.09 12.47
C LEU A 94 -4.27 -3.57 12.90
N THR A 95 -3.35 -4.33 12.32
CA THR A 95 -3.16 -5.74 12.68
C THR A 95 -2.64 -5.90 14.10
N ASP A 96 -1.74 -5.07 14.54
CA ASP A 96 -1.23 -5.08 15.93
C ASP A 96 -2.33 -4.72 16.94
N ALA A 97 -3.29 -3.90 16.55
CA ALA A 97 -4.45 -3.56 17.36
C ALA A 97 -5.53 -4.68 17.39
N GLY A 98 -5.39 -5.70 16.56
CA GLY A 98 -6.31 -6.82 16.51
C GLY A 98 -7.34 -6.77 15.38
N VAL A 99 -7.22 -5.84 14.44
CA VAL A 99 -8.07 -5.82 13.24
C VAL A 99 -7.71 -7.02 12.37
N ASP A 100 -8.72 -7.69 11.82
CA ASP A 100 -8.50 -8.84 10.95
C ASP A 100 -7.72 -8.45 9.68
N ILE A 101 -6.98 -9.39 9.14
CA ILE A 101 -6.05 -9.15 8.02
C ILE A 101 -6.76 -8.56 6.80
N GLY A 102 -7.94 -9.07 6.45
CA GLY A 102 -8.70 -8.59 5.29
C GLY A 102 -9.14 -7.13 5.43
N SER A 103 -9.74 -6.79 6.57
CA SER A 103 -10.15 -5.41 6.87
C SER A 103 -8.95 -4.47 6.98
N ALA A 104 -7.89 -4.90 7.66
CA ALA A 104 -6.66 -4.11 7.80
C ALA A 104 -6.04 -3.78 6.45
N LYS A 105 -6.03 -4.75 5.52
CA LYS A 105 -5.51 -4.55 4.17
C LYS A 105 -6.33 -3.52 3.38
N ASP A 106 -7.64 -3.65 3.38
CA ASP A 106 -8.54 -2.76 2.66
C ASP A 106 -8.49 -1.33 3.22
N GLU A 107 -8.51 -1.21 4.54
CA GLU A 107 -8.48 0.09 5.21
C GLU A 107 -7.11 0.78 5.09
N ALA A 108 -6.03 0.05 5.23
CA ALA A 108 -4.67 0.58 5.03
C ALA A 108 -4.46 1.09 3.59
N ASP A 109 -4.99 0.36 2.60
CA ASP A 109 -4.99 0.81 1.20
C ASP A 109 -5.76 2.13 1.03
N ALA A 110 -6.94 2.24 1.62
CA ALA A 110 -7.76 3.45 1.55
C ALA A 110 -7.06 4.64 2.22
N ILE A 111 -6.47 4.43 3.37
CA ILE A 111 -5.71 5.47 4.09
C ILE A 111 -4.49 5.90 3.27
N ALA A 112 -3.74 4.96 2.71
CA ALA A 112 -2.58 5.25 1.87
C ALA A 112 -2.94 6.10 0.64
N ALA A 113 -4.14 5.89 0.09
CA ALA A 113 -4.62 6.63 -1.06
C ALA A 113 -5.00 8.08 -0.75
N VAL A 114 -5.52 8.36 0.44
CA VAL A 114 -6.05 9.69 0.78
C VAL A 114 -5.14 10.51 1.68
N LEU A 115 -4.29 9.88 2.48
CA LEU A 115 -3.42 10.60 3.41
C LEU A 115 -2.27 11.28 2.66
N SER A 116 -2.12 12.58 2.87
CA SER A 116 -1.01 13.31 2.25
C SER A 116 0.35 12.91 2.81
N ALA A 117 1.39 13.06 2.01
CA ALA A 117 2.77 12.84 2.46
C ALA A 117 3.13 13.75 3.66
N HIS A 118 2.65 14.99 3.65
CA HIS A 118 2.85 15.94 4.73
C HIS A 118 2.25 15.46 6.05
N SER A 119 0.98 15.06 6.03
CA SER A 119 0.32 14.53 7.23
C SER A 119 0.97 13.26 7.75
N PHE A 120 1.41 12.39 6.85
CA PHE A 120 2.09 11.16 7.21
C PHE A 120 3.45 11.42 7.89
N GLU A 121 4.22 12.38 7.40
CA GLU A 121 5.49 12.78 8.03
C GLU A 121 5.27 13.32 9.46
N ILE A 122 4.22 14.10 9.67
CA ILE A 122 3.87 14.59 11.01
C ILE A 122 3.52 13.44 11.94
N LEU A 123 2.73 12.48 11.49
CA LEU A 123 2.35 11.30 12.27
C LEU A 123 3.58 10.45 12.64
N LYS A 124 4.48 10.20 11.70
CA LYS A 124 5.71 9.46 11.95
C LYS A 124 6.58 10.13 13.02
N ARG A 125 6.81 11.43 12.90
CA ARG A 125 7.62 12.19 13.86
C ARG A 125 7.03 12.12 15.27
N LYS A 126 5.71 12.22 15.39
CA LYS A 126 5.06 12.13 16.70
C LYS A 126 5.20 10.76 17.33
N GLN A 127 5.18 9.71 16.53
CA GLN A 127 5.33 8.34 17.02
C GLN A 127 6.78 8.05 17.43
N GLU A 128 7.76 8.54 16.67
CA GLU A 128 9.18 8.43 17.03
C GLU A 128 9.46 9.10 18.38
N LYS A 129 8.92 10.30 18.60
CA LYS A 129 9.05 11.00 19.88
C LYS A 129 8.41 10.26 21.06
N ARG A 130 7.38 9.44 20.82
CA ARG A 130 6.77 8.59 21.86
C ARG A 130 7.65 7.40 22.22
N HIS A 131 8.36 6.85 21.25
CA HIS A 131 9.29 5.74 21.46
C HIS A 131 10.57 6.17 22.19
N ASP A 132 11.03 7.40 21.96
CA ASP A 132 12.21 7.97 22.59
C ASP A 132 11.96 8.52 24.01
N ARG A 133 10.72 8.55 24.49
CA ARG A 133 10.48 8.86 25.90
C ARG A 133 10.82 7.64 26.73
N PRO A 134 11.78 7.75 27.66
CA PRO A 134 11.98 6.73 28.67
C PRO A 134 10.65 6.53 29.38
N ASP A 135 10.26 5.28 29.57
CA ASP A 135 9.03 4.83 30.20
C ASP A 135 8.57 5.79 31.29
N SER A 136 7.46 6.49 31.06
CA SER A 136 6.69 7.00 32.18
C SER A 136 6.33 5.78 33.01
N PRO A 137 6.64 5.79 34.33
CA PRO A 137 6.28 4.67 35.16
C PRO A 137 4.81 4.38 34.94
N ARG A 138 4.49 3.18 34.49
CA ARG A 138 3.14 2.70 34.53
C ARG A 138 2.70 2.90 35.95
N GLU A 139 1.81 3.85 36.19
CA GLU A 139 1.12 3.89 37.45
C GLU A 139 0.45 2.54 37.63
N SER A 140 1.09 1.70 38.43
CA SER A 140 0.46 0.49 38.92
C SER A 140 -0.73 0.98 39.73
N VAL A 141 -1.89 0.84 39.14
CA VAL A 141 -3.14 1.00 39.90
C VAL A 141 -3.22 -0.20 40.81
N GLU A 142 -2.59 -0.09 41.97
CA GLU A 142 -2.88 -0.99 43.08
C GLU A 142 -4.28 -0.66 43.59
N LYS A 143 -5.15 -1.63 43.47
CA LYS A 143 -6.35 -1.66 44.30
C LYS A 143 -6.02 -2.32 45.63
#